data_f4179bcd959bddc5e6d558e034dd98e9
#
_entry.id   f4179bcd959bddc5e6d558e034dd98e9
#
_cell.length_a   1.000
_cell.length_b   1.000
_cell.length_c   1.000
_cell.angle_alpha   90.00
_cell.angle_beta   90.00
_cell.angle_gamma   90.00
#
_symmetry.space_group_name_H-M   'P 1'
#
loop_
_entity.id
_entity.type
_entity.pdbx_description
1 polymer ?
#
loop_
_entity_poly.entity_id
_entity_poly.type
_entity_poly.pdbx_seq_one_letter_code
_entity_poly.pdbx_strand_id
1 'polypeptide(L)'
;MTTQKLDMLKKQLYVESNSLEELISIGKSLEERVRCIPAIQPISNKDLKRTASGYGTRIDPIYHTLRFHAGMDFAAPMGTDIYATGNGRVILAGWKQGYGNCVIIDHGYSYKTLYGHMEKILVREGQSVTRGEVIGLVGSTGKSTGPHLHYEVHINDKPDNPAKYYYQDLNPEEYDQMLQLSENHGQVLD
;
A
#
# COMPACT_ATOMS: atom_id res chain seq x y z
N MET A 1 29.21 -29.33 -44.00
CA MET A 1 27.96 -28.79 -43.47
C MET A 1 27.21 -28.26 -44.68
N THR A 2 26.00 -28.72 -44.98
CA THR A 2 25.22 -28.30 -46.14
C THR A 2 24.64 -26.90 -45.89
N THR A 3 24.56 -26.04 -46.91
CA THR A 3 23.97 -24.68 -46.85
C THR A 3 22.58 -24.69 -46.18
N GLN A 4 21.76 -25.66 -46.50
CA GLN A 4 20.44 -25.86 -45.91
C GLN A 4 20.47 -26.02 -44.39
N LYS A 5 21.46 -26.74 -43.83
CA LYS A 5 21.63 -26.93 -42.40
C LYS A 5 22.01 -25.64 -41.69
N LEU A 6 22.85 -24.81 -42.35
CA LEU A 6 23.21 -23.47 -41.87
C LEU A 6 22.00 -22.52 -41.84
N ASP A 7 21.18 -22.54 -42.88
CA ASP A 7 20.00 -21.66 -42.95
C ASP A 7 18.91 -22.08 -41.91
N MET A 8 18.74 -23.37 -41.67
CA MET A 8 17.86 -23.85 -40.59
C MET A 8 18.36 -23.37 -39.22
N LEU A 9 19.67 -23.48 -38.94
CA LEU A 9 20.23 -23.02 -37.67
C LEU A 9 20.12 -21.51 -37.48
N LYS A 10 20.35 -20.71 -38.54
CA LYS A 10 20.11 -19.26 -38.48
C LYS A 10 18.66 -18.92 -38.15
N LYS A 11 17.70 -19.61 -38.81
CA LYS A 11 16.28 -19.39 -38.55
C LYS A 11 15.88 -19.78 -37.13
N GLN A 12 16.42 -20.89 -36.63
CA GLN A 12 16.16 -21.34 -35.27
C GLN A 12 16.75 -20.37 -34.24
N LEU A 13 17.99 -19.93 -34.44
CA LEU A 13 18.65 -18.93 -33.58
C LEU A 13 17.85 -17.60 -33.54
N TYR A 14 17.35 -17.16 -34.67
CA TYR A 14 16.51 -15.95 -34.75
C TYR A 14 15.21 -16.09 -33.94
N VAL A 15 14.52 -17.23 -34.05
CA VAL A 15 13.29 -17.51 -33.30
C VAL A 15 13.58 -17.56 -31.79
N GLU A 16 14.65 -18.26 -31.38
CA GLU A 16 15.04 -18.36 -29.99
C GLU A 16 15.44 -17.01 -29.39
N SER A 17 16.19 -16.17 -30.14
CA SER A 17 16.55 -14.82 -29.73
C SER A 17 15.31 -13.94 -29.48
N ASN A 18 14.35 -13.93 -30.41
CA ASN A 18 13.11 -13.17 -30.24
C ASN A 18 12.30 -13.66 -29.04
N SER A 19 12.21 -14.97 -28.83
CA SER A 19 11.52 -15.54 -27.68
C SER A 19 12.18 -15.14 -26.36
N LEU A 20 13.51 -15.10 -26.31
CA LEU A 20 14.25 -14.66 -25.12
C LEU A 20 14.02 -13.16 -24.83
N GLU A 21 14.02 -12.31 -25.86
CA GLU A 21 13.73 -10.88 -25.70
C GLU A 21 12.31 -10.66 -25.15
N GLU A 22 11.32 -11.43 -25.63
CA GLU A 22 9.95 -11.38 -25.13
C GLU A 22 9.87 -11.80 -23.64
N LEU A 23 10.53 -12.89 -23.25
CA LEU A 23 10.62 -13.33 -21.86
C LEU A 23 11.28 -12.29 -20.95
N ILE A 24 12.35 -11.64 -21.39
CA ILE A 24 13.00 -10.55 -20.65
C ILE A 24 12.03 -9.37 -20.48
N SER A 25 11.29 -9.02 -21.50
CA SER A 25 10.29 -7.93 -21.45
C SER A 25 9.17 -8.25 -20.47
N ILE A 26 8.64 -9.47 -20.49
CA ILE A 26 7.62 -9.95 -19.54
C ILE A 26 8.19 -9.93 -18.12
N GLY A 27 9.41 -10.40 -17.90
CA GLY A 27 10.08 -10.40 -16.61
C GLY A 27 10.20 -8.99 -16.00
N LYS A 28 10.63 -8.02 -16.80
CA LYS A 28 10.72 -6.61 -16.38
C LYS A 28 9.35 -6.02 -16.02
N SER A 29 8.33 -6.31 -16.83
CA SER A 29 6.96 -5.86 -16.57
C SER A 29 6.39 -6.44 -15.28
N LEU A 30 6.65 -7.72 -15.00
CA LEU A 30 6.25 -8.37 -13.75
C LEU A 30 6.96 -7.78 -12.54
N GLU A 31 8.27 -7.52 -12.64
CA GLU A 31 9.05 -6.88 -11.57
C GLU A 31 8.49 -5.50 -11.23
N GLU A 32 8.21 -4.67 -12.25
CA GLU A 32 7.61 -3.35 -12.07
C GLU A 32 6.24 -3.46 -11.38
N ARG A 33 5.39 -4.37 -11.84
CA ARG A 33 4.08 -4.62 -11.23
C ARG A 33 4.18 -5.03 -9.77
N VAL A 34 5.10 -5.92 -9.42
CA VAL A 34 5.31 -6.35 -8.03
C VAL A 34 5.77 -5.19 -7.14
N ARG A 35 6.57 -4.27 -7.66
CA ARG A 35 6.98 -3.06 -6.91
C ARG A 35 5.82 -2.09 -6.67
N CYS A 36 4.80 -2.09 -7.53
CA CYS A 36 3.62 -1.23 -7.42
C CYS A 36 2.56 -1.78 -6.44
N ILE A 37 2.56 -3.09 -6.14
CA ILE A 37 1.63 -3.66 -5.15
C ILE A 37 1.96 -3.11 -3.75
N PRO A 38 0.96 -2.64 -2.97
CA PRO A 38 1.18 -2.11 -1.61
C PRO A 38 1.46 -3.26 -0.62
N ALA A 39 2.70 -3.75 -0.57
CA ALA A 39 3.07 -5.02 0.05
C ALA A 39 3.79 -4.90 1.41
N ILE A 40 3.99 -3.67 1.91
CA ILE A 40 4.62 -3.39 3.22
C ILE A 40 3.64 -2.62 4.13
N GLN A 41 3.91 -2.63 5.43
CA GLN A 41 3.18 -1.80 6.38
C GLN A 41 3.52 -0.31 6.19
N PRO A 42 2.52 0.58 6.38
CA PRO A 42 2.75 2.03 6.25
C PRO A 42 3.53 2.64 7.44
N ILE A 43 3.69 1.89 8.53
CA ILE A 43 4.45 2.27 9.73
C ILE A 43 5.37 1.12 10.12
N SER A 44 6.61 1.43 10.53
CA SER A 44 7.58 0.42 10.99
C SER A 44 7.07 -0.32 12.22
N ASN A 45 7.23 -1.67 12.26
CA ASN A 45 6.81 -2.50 13.40
C ASN A 45 7.36 -2.03 14.76
N LYS A 46 8.58 -1.51 14.78
CA LYS A 46 9.20 -0.97 16.02
C LYS A 46 8.51 0.29 16.55
N ASP A 47 7.83 1.03 15.70
CA ASP A 47 7.13 2.28 16.03
C ASP A 47 5.63 2.07 16.28
N LEU A 48 5.11 0.89 15.93
CA LEU A 48 3.73 0.50 16.17
C LEU A 48 3.51 0.21 17.66
N LYS A 49 2.62 0.96 18.29
CA LYS A 49 2.11 0.60 19.63
C LYS A 49 1.13 -0.56 19.56
N ARG A 50 0.26 -0.56 18.56
CA ARG A 50 -0.72 -1.60 18.22
C ARG A 50 -1.44 -1.25 16.92
N THR A 51 -2.01 -2.26 16.26
CA THR A 51 -3.13 -2.06 15.32
C THR A 51 -4.35 -1.70 16.15
N ALA A 52 -4.87 -0.49 15.98
CA ALA A 52 -5.92 0.03 16.85
C ALA A 52 -7.31 -0.43 16.41
N SER A 53 -7.54 -0.51 15.09
CA SER A 53 -8.82 -0.92 14.53
C SER A 53 -8.66 -1.49 13.13
N GLY A 54 -9.40 -2.59 12.85
CA GLY A 54 -9.39 -3.29 11.57
C GLY A 54 -10.40 -2.73 10.57
N TYR A 55 -10.35 -3.31 9.36
CA TYR A 55 -11.26 -3.06 8.25
C TYR A 55 -12.63 -3.71 8.52
N GLY A 56 -13.72 -3.04 8.15
CA GLY A 56 -15.07 -3.61 8.21
C GLY A 56 -16.07 -2.80 9.04
N THR A 57 -17.25 -3.38 9.26
CA THR A 57 -18.33 -2.71 9.99
C THR A 57 -18.05 -2.70 11.49
N ARG A 58 -18.05 -1.52 12.11
CA ARG A 58 -17.80 -1.30 13.54
C ARG A 58 -18.66 -0.18 14.10
N ILE A 59 -18.66 -0.02 15.42
CA ILE A 59 -19.32 1.10 16.08
C ILE A 59 -18.37 2.32 15.99
N ASP A 60 -18.85 3.40 15.38
CA ASP A 60 -18.15 4.69 15.32
C ASP A 60 -17.97 5.25 16.75
N PRO A 61 -16.76 5.63 17.17
CA PRO A 61 -16.49 6.06 18.55
C PRO A 61 -17.08 7.42 18.89
N ILE A 62 -17.37 8.25 17.87
CA ILE A 62 -17.89 9.62 18.04
C ILE A 62 -19.42 9.62 18.02
N TYR A 63 -20.00 8.91 17.03
CA TYR A 63 -21.47 8.92 16.81
C TYR A 63 -22.19 7.71 17.43
N HIS A 64 -21.47 6.69 17.93
CA HIS A 64 -22.00 5.45 18.50
C HIS A 64 -22.99 4.71 17.57
N THR A 65 -22.78 4.81 16.26
CA THR A 65 -23.57 4.17 15.22
C THR A 65 -22.71 3.17 14.45
N LEU A 66 -23.35 2.14 13.87
CA LEU A 66 -22.65 1.22 12.98
C LEU A 66 -22.18 1.96 11.73
N ARG A 67 -20.87 1.91 11.46
CA ARG A 67 -20.23 2.47 10.26
C ARG A 67 -19.25 1.47 9.68
N PHE A 68 -19.10 1.55 8.37
CA PHE A 68 -18.08 0.80 7.66
C PHE A 68 -16.76 1.56 7.71
N HIS A 69 -15.70 0.89 8.21
CA HIS A 69 -14.35 1.36 8.23
C HIS A 69 -13.62 0.86 6.98
N ALA A 70 -13.26 1.77 6.08
CA ALA A 70 -12.71 1.45 4.76
C ALA A 70 -11.21 1.12 4.77
N GLY A 71 -10.57 1.12 5.95
CA GLY A 71 -9.15 0.93 6.12
C GLY A 71 -8.75 0.24 7.42
N MET A 72 -7.52 0.47 7.84
CA MET A 72 -6.97 0.06 9.14
C MET A 72 -6.33 1.26 9.83
N ASP A 73 -6.50 1.32 11.15
CA ASP A 73 -5.89 2.33 12.00
C ASP A 73 -4.65 1.78 12.70
N PHE A 74 -3.55 2.50 12.60
CA PHE A 74 -2.27 2.18 13.21
C PHE A 74 -1.96 3.19 14.30
N ALA A 75 -2.09 2.82 15.58
CA ALA A 75 -1.75 3.67 16.69
C ALA A 75 -0.22 3.81 16.82
N ALA A 76 0.27 5.01 16.62
CA ALA A 76 1.68 5.36 16.74
C ALA A 76 1.85 6.74 17.35
N PRO A 77 3.03 7.08 17.93
CA PRO A 77 3.30 8.42 18.40
C PRO A 77 3.16 9.46 17.30
N MET A 78 2.73 10.66 17.67
CA MET A 78 2.74 11.81 16.76
C MET A 78 4.17 12.05 16.26
N GLY A 79 4.31 12.37 14.96
CA GLY A 79 5.62 12.57 14.33
C GLY A 79 6.32 11.29 13.87
N THR A 80 5.72 10.10 14.05
CA THR A 80 6.24 8.84 13.49
C THR A 80 6.21 8.88 11.97
N ASP A 81 7.25 8.35 11.32
CA ASP A 81 7.34 8.29 9.85
C ASP A 81 6.26 7.39 9.24
N ILE A 82 5.64 7.87 8.16
CA ILE A 82 4.70 7.13 7.33
C ILE A 82 5.37 6.83 6.01
N TYR A 83 5.34 5.55 5.61
CA TYR A 83 6.00 5.05 4.40
C TYR A 83 5.01 4.75 3.28
N ALA A 84 5.40 5.05 2.03
CA ALA A 84 4.69 4.58 0.84
C ALA A 84 4.76 3.06 0.76
N THR A 85 3.62 2.39 0.66
CA THR A 85 3.54 0.92 0.72
C THR A 85 3.84 0.22 -0.61
N GLY A 86 3.88 0.97 -1.71
CA GLY A 86 4.24 0.54 -3.05
C GLY A 86 4.80 1.72 -3.86
N ASN A 87 5.48 1.41 -4.99
CA ASN A 87 5.85 2.45 -5.95
C ASN A 87 4.60 3.07 -6.56
N GLY A 88 4.61 4.38 -6.82
CA GLY A 88 3.46 5.04 -7.43
C GLY A 88 3.64 6.53 -7.63
N ARG A 89 2.54 7.20 -7.94
CA ARG A 89 2.47 8.65 -8.11
C ARG A 89 1.47 9.25 -7.14
N VAL A 90 1.85 10.29 -6.43
CA VAL A 90 0.97 11.05 -5.54
C VAL A 90 -0.09 11.75 -6.40
N ILE A 91 -1.37 11.44 -6.16
CA ILE A 91 -2.51 12.06 -6.86
C ILE A 91 -3.26 13.05 -5.98
N LEU A 92 -3.00 13.04 -4.67
CA LEU A 92 -3.47 14.04 -3.72
C LEU A 92 -2.48 14.16 -2.57
N ALA A 93 -2.13 15.40 -2.20
CA ALA A 93 -1.31 15.73 -1.04
C ALA A 93 -1.87 17.01 -0.41
N GLY A 94 -2.77 16.88 0.60
CA GLY A 94 -3.46 18.02 1.20
C GLY A 94 -4.60 17.64 2.11
N TRP A 95 -5.45 18.63 2.40
CA TRP A 95 -6.62 18.44 3.27
C TRP A 95 -7.78 17.75 2.54
N LYS A 96 -8.33 16.71 3.17
CA LYS A 96 -9.54 16.02 2.71
C LYS A 96 -10.52 15.87 3.88
N GLN A 97 -11.80 16.24 3.66
CA GLN A 97 -12.82 16.17 4.70
C GLN A 97 -12.91 14.77 5.32
N GLY A 98 -12.92 14.72 6.65
CA GLY A 98 -12.89 13.48 7.43
C GLY A 98 -11.46 12.99 7.69
N TYR A 99 -10.61 12.92 6.69
CA TYR A 99 -9.25 12.38 6.78
C TYR A 99 -8.19 13.38 7.26
N GLY A 100 -8.53 14.69 7.33
CA GLY A 100 -7.54 15.71 7.68
C GLY A 100 -6.47 15.88 6.60
N ASN A 101 -5.23 16.09 7.01
CA ASN A 101 -4.09 16.05 6.09
C ASN A 101 -3.91 14.63 5.59
N CYS A 102 -3.98 14.43 4.27
CA CYS A 102 -3.86 13.11 3.70
C CYS A 102 -3.05 13.09 2.41
N VAL A 103 -2.51 11.91 2.10
CA VAL A 103 -1.84 11.58 0.85
C VAL A 103 -2.61 10.44 0.20
N ILE A 104 -2.82 10.54 -1.13
CA ILE A 104 -3.32 9.42 -1.94
C ILE A 104 -2.28 9.14 -3.02
N ILE A 105 -1.90 7.85 -3.14
CA ILE A 105 -0.93 7.38 -4.13
C ILE A 105 -1.66 6.45 -5.10
N ASP A 106 -1.50 6.70 -6.40
CA ASP A 106 -1.87 5.79 -7.47
C ASP A 106 -0.64 4.95 -7.83
N HIS A 107 -0.75 3.65 -7.63
CA HIS A 107 0.31 2.68 -7.89
C HIS A 107 0.25 2.08 -9.30
N GLY A 108 -0.77 2.46 -10.09
CA GLY A 108 -1.11 1.76 -11.32
C GLY A 108 -1.74 0.38 -11.03
N TYR A 109 -1.98 -0.40 -12.08
CA TYR A 109 -2.56 -1.75 -11.99
C TYR A 109 -3.83 -1.83 -11.13
N SER A 110 -4.61 -0.74 -11.11
CA SER A 110 -5.83 -0.55 -10.30
C SER A 110 -5.63 -0.40 -8.78
N TYR A 111 -4.40 -0.31 -8.27
CA TYR A 111 -4.13 -0.08 -6.86
C TYR A 111 -3.99 1.40 -6.53
N LYS A 112 -4.67 1.83 -5.47
CA LYS A 112 -4.47 3.12 -4.83
C LYS A 112 -4.39 2.93 -3.32
N THR A 113 -3.62 3.80 -2.64
CA THR A 113 -3.56 3.84 -1.18
C THR A 113 -3.84 5.23 -0.66
N LEU A 114 -4.49 5.31 0.51
CA LEU A 114 -4.79 6.54 1.21
C LEU A 114 -4.14 6.50 2.60
N TYR A 115 -3.54 7.61 3.00
CA TYR A 115 -2.88 7.82 4.29
C TYR A 115 -3.49 9.06 4.93
N GLY A 116 -4.25 8.89 6.03
CA GLY A 116 -5.02 9.96 6.67
C GLY A 116 -4.45 10.40 8.02
N HIS A 117 -5.04 11.46 8.57
CA HIS A 117 -4.78 12.06 9.89
C HIS A 117 -3.35 12.54 10.12
N MET A 118 -2.61 12.80 9.03
CA MET A 118 -1.20 13.22 9.10
C MET A 118 -1.04 14.55 9.86
N GLU A 119 0.04 14.66 10.64
CA GLU A 119 0.51 15.94 11.17
C GLU A 119 1.14 16.77 10.06
N LYS A 120 2.02 16.14 9.27
CA LYS A 120 2.77 16.81 8.20
C LYS A 120 2.85 15.93 6.96
N ILE A 121 2.61 16.52 5.80
CA ILE A 121 2.82 15.91 4.50
C ILE A 121 4.22 16.31 4.02
N LEU A 122 5.02 15.34 3.53
CA LEU A 122 6.41 15.53 3.08
C LEU A 122 6.56 15.39 1.56
N VAL A 123 5.49 15.04 0.87
CA VAL A 123 5.43 14.90 -0.59
C VAL A 123 4.45 15.88 -1.21
N ARG A 124 4.47 16.04 -2.53
CA ARG A 124 3.57 16.92 -3.28
C ARG A 124 2.80 16.15 -4.34
N GLU A 125 1.66 16.65 -4.72
CA GLU A 125 0.87 16.11 -5.84
C GLU A 125 1.70 16.08 -7.12
N GLY A 126 1.58 14.97 -7.87
CA GLY A 126 2.36 14.69 -9.07
C GLY A 126 3.75 14.08 -8.81
N GLN A 127 4.24 14.02 -7.57
CA GLN A 127 5.52 13.38 -7.22
C GLN A 127 5.45 11.86 -7.41
N SER A 128 6.49 11.28 -8.00
CA SER A 128 6.70 9.82 -7.97
C SER A 128 7.36 9.44 -6.65
N VAL A 129 6.90 8.35 -6.06
CA VAL A 129 7.41 7.81 -4.80
C VAL A 129 7.76 6.33 -4.97
N THR A 130 8.73 5.87 -4.21
CA THR A 130 9.14 4.47 -4.16
C THR A 130 8.64 3.80 -2.88
N ARG A 131 8.44 2.48 -2.93
CA ARG A 131 8.09 1.69 -1.75
C ARG A 131 9.12 1.93 -0.64
N GLY A 132 8.66 2.22 0.58
CA GLY A 132 9.50 2.53 1.74
C GLY A 132 9.98 3.98 1.81
N GLU A 133 9.58 4.85 0.88
CA GLU A 133 9.87 6.29 0.96
C GLU A 133 8.98 6.95 2.01
N VAL A 134 9.55 7.84 2.84
CA VAL A 134 8.78 8.60 3.84
C VAL A 134 7.94 9.67 3.14
N ILE A 135 6.62 9.60 3.32
CA ILE A 135 5.65 10.49 2.66
C ILE A 135 5.00 11.51 3.60
N GLY A 136 5.13 11.30 4.91
CA GLY A 136 4.56 12.18 5.93
C GLY A 136 4.78 11.67 7.34
N LEU A 137 4.16 12.35 8.30
CA LEU A 137 4.28 12.07 9.72
C LEU A 137 2.90 11.81 10.34
N VAL A 138 2.83 10.82 11.24
CA VAL A 138 1.61 10.50 12.00
C VAL A 138 1.13 11.70 12.79
N GLY A 139 -0.16 11.96 12.77
CA GLY A 139 -0.81 13.04 13.49
C GLY A 139 -2.17 12.64 14.07
N SER A 140 -3.03 13.64 14.21
CA SER A 140 -4.42 13.50 14.69
C SER A 140 -5.31 14.58 14.04
N THR A 141 -5.07 14.89 12.76
CA THR A 141 -5.83 15.91 12.02
C THR A 141 -7.14 15.34 11.47
N GLY A 142 -8.12 16.19 11.21
CA GLY A 142 -9.43 15.77 10.72
C GLY A 142 -10.31 15.13 11.79
N LYS A 143 -11.08 14.10 11.44
CA LYS A 143 -11.92 13.35 12.37
C LYS A 143 -11.08 12.27 13.06
N SER A 144 -10.55 12.54 14.23
CA SER A 144 -9.66 11.67 14.97
C SER A 144 -9.80 11.88 16.48
N THR A 145 -9.72 10.81 17.27
CA THR A 145 -9.79 10.85 18.75
C THR A 145 -8.42 10.78 19.41
N GLY A 146 -7.36 10.57 18.64
CA GLY A 146 -5.98 10.49 19.13
C GLY A 146 -4.96 10.19 18.03
N PRO A 147 -3.65 10.25 18.32
CA PRO A 147 -2.62 10.05 17.31
C PRO A 147 -2.65 8.64 16.71
N HIS A 148 -2.90 8.57 15.41
CA HIS A 148 -2.87 7.35 14.60
C HIS A 148 -2.73 7.67 13.11
N LEU A 149 -2.37 6.66 12.32
CA LEU A 149 -2.49 6.66 10.87
C LEU A 149 -3.75 5.90 10.49
N HIS A 150 -4.64 6.49 9.72
CA HIS A 150 -5.68 5.80 8.97
C HIS A 150 -5.14 5.43 7.59
N TYR A 151 -5.20 4.12 7.23
CA TYR A 151 -4.63 3.60 6.00
C TYR A 151 -5.64 2.76 5.23
N GLU A 152 -5.83 3.08 3.95
CA GLU A 152 -6.72 2.34 3.05
C GLU A 152 -5.96 1.79 1.84
N VAL A 153 -6.38 0.61 1.39
CA VAL A 153 -6.03 0.03 0.09
C VAL A 153 -7.28 -0.02 -0.77
N HIS A 154 -7.20 0.46 -2.00
CA HIS A 154 -8.29 0.42 -2.96
C HIS A 154 -7.88 -0.37 -4.19
N ILE A 155 -8.79 -1.24 -4.68
CA ILE A 155 -8.70 -1.92 -5.97
C ILE A 155 -9.89 -1.47 -6.84
N ASN A 156 -9.60 -0.95 -8.03
CA ASN A 156 -10.65 -0.42 -8.93
C ASN A 156 -11.56 0.60 -8.19
N ASP A 157 -10.95 1.51 -7.43
CA ASP A 157 -11.61 2.55 -6.62
C ASP A 157 -12.55 2.03 -5.50
N LYS A 158 -12.47 0.76 -5.16
CA LYS A 158 -13.21 0.16 -4.05
C LYS A 158 -12.24 -0.20 -2.91
N PRO A 159 -12.57 0.11 -1.65
CA PRO A 159 -11.75 -0.27 -0.51
C PRO A 159 -11.68 -1.79 -0.37
N ASP A 160 -10.50 -2.30 -0.08
CA ASP A 160 -10.23 -3.69 0.28
C ASP A 160 -9.48 -3.76 1.61
N ASN A 161 -9.53 -4.91 2.29
CA ASN A 161 -8.89 -5.09 3.58
C ASN A 161 -7.37 -4.99 3.47
N PRO A 162 -6.73 -3.95 4.06
CA PRO A 162 -5.29 -3.73 3.96
C PRO A 162 -4.45 -4.89 4.52
N ALA A 163 -4.96 -5.64 5.50
CA ALA A 163 -4.24 -6.77 6.10
C ALA A 163 -3.81 -7.84 5.09
N LYS A 164 -4.52 -7.95 3.95
CA LYS A 164 -4.19 -8.91 2.88
C LYS A 164 -2.85 -8.63 2.17
N TYR A 165 -2.27 -7.43 2.37
CA TYR A 165 -1.16 -6.93 1.55
C TYR A 165 0.20 -6.91 2.27
N TYR A 166 0.28 -7.17 3.58
CA TYR A 166 1.51 -7.03 4.37
C TYR A 166 2.45 -8.24 4.35
N TYR A 167 2.40 -9.04 3.27
CA TYR A 167 3.11 -10.31 3.17
C TYR A 167 4.64 -10.17 2.97
N GLN A 168 5.17 -8.96 2.72
CA GLN A 168 6.62 -8.76 2.57
C GLN A 168 7.31 -8.37 3.87
N ASP A 169 6.59 -7.81 4.84
CA ASP A 169 7.16 -7.32 6.10
C ASP A 169 6.98 -8.27 7.28
N LEU A 170 6.06 -9.21 7.14
CA LEU A 170 5.66 -10.09 8.22
C LEU A 170 6.07 -11.53 7.93
N ASN A 171 6.56 -12.23 8.94
CA ASN A 171 6.66 -13.68 8.89
C ASN A 171 5.25 -14.31 8.96
N PRO A 172 5.09 -15.62 8.65
CA PRO A 172 3.77 -16.26 8.62
C PRO A 172 3.00 -16.13 9.95
N GLU A 173 3.68 -16.25 11.09
CA GLU A 173 3.08 -16.15 12.41
C GLU A 173 2.62 -14.72 12.73
N GLU A 174 3.41 -13.71 12.39
CA GLU A 174 3.07 -12.29 12.52
C GLU A 174 1.90 -11.93 11.60
N TYR A 175 1.87 -12.48 10.38
CA TYR A 175 0.80 -12.26 9.42
C TYR A 175 -0.54 -12.84 9.92
N ASP A 176 -0.53 -14.07 10.45
CA ASP A 176 -1.73 -14.70 11.04
C ASP A 176 -2.23 -13.91 12.25
N GLN A 177 -1.33 -13.43 13.11
CA GLN A 177 -1.69 -12.58 14.24
C GLN A 177 -2.31 -11.25 13.78
N MET A 178 -1.76 -10.64 12.73
CA MET A 178 -2.32 -9.40 12.18
C MET A 178 -3.71 -9.63 11.57
N LEU A 179 -3.94 -10.73 10.85
CA LEU A 179 -5.26 -11.07 10.34
C LEU A 179 -6.27 -11.20 11.48
N GLN A 180 -5.91 -11.91 12.56
CA GLN A 180 -6.78 -12.05 13.74
C GLN A 180 -7.05 -10.71 14.42
N LEU A 181 -6.05 -9.83 14.54
CA LEU A 181 -6.21 -8.48 15.09
C LEU A 181 -7.07 -7.59 14.19
N SER A 182 -6.99 -7.76 12.86
CA SER A 182 -7.81 -7.00 11.91
C SER A 182 -9.29 -7.38 11.95
N GLU A 183 -9.61 -8.60 12.36
CA GLU A 183 -10.98 -9.09 12.55
C GLU A 183 -11.56 -8.73 13.94
N ASN A 184 -10.69 -8.58 14.94
CA ASN A 184 -11.08 -8.15 16.28
C ASN A 184 -11.08 -6.62 16.34
N HIS A 185 -12.27 -6.03 16.33
CA HIS A 185 -12.46 -4.58 16.43
C HIS A 185 -11.97 -4.08 17.80
N GLY A 186 -10.69 -3.69 17.85
CA GLY A 186 -10.06 -3.09 19.03
C GLY A 186 -10.57 -1.68 19.33
N GLN A 187 -9.76 -0.88 20.04
CA GLN A 187 -10.08 0.51 20.32
C GLN A 187 -10.16 1.31 19.00
N VAL A 188 -11.34 1.88 18.77
CA VAL A 188 -11.63 2.68 17.58
C VAL A 188 -11.10 4.11 17.76
N LEU A 189 -10.40 4.67 16.78
CA LEU A 189 -9.72 5.98 16.85
C LEU A 189 -10.31 7.06 15.95
N ASP A 190 -11.20 6.70 14.99
CA ASP A 190 -11.86 7.64 14.08
C ASP A 190 -13.38 7.43 13.94
#